data_3bcd3ed11f381d15427de7f6e49ab839
#
_entry.id   3bcd3ed11f381d15427de7f6e49ab839
#
_cell.length_a   1.000
_cell.length_b   1.000
_cell.length_c   1.000
_cell.angle_alpha   90.00
_cell.angle_beta   90.00
_cell.angle_gamma   90.00
#
_symmetry.space_group_name_H-M   'P 1'
#
loop_
_entity.id
_entity.type
_entity.pdbx_description
1 polymer ?
#
loop_
_entity_poly.entity_id
_entity_poly.type
_entity_poly.pdbx_seq_one_letter_code
_entity_poly.pdbx_strand_id
1 'polypeptide(L)'
;VESVRIVDVIPGKPVIGLEIPNNSREMIGLKEILASEPFTKSKSTLSMGLGKDINGVPIVADLAKMPHLLVAGATGMGKSVGLNAIIISILYKATPEQVRLIMIDPKIVELASYADIPHLLTPVVTNMNEAASALWWCVNEMERRYSLLAKFGVRNIESFNEKQLKAKKTSTPLLDPSFNPE
;
A
#
# COMPACT_ATOMS: atom_id res chain seq x y z
N VAL A 1 28.91 -1.16 -26.81
CA VAL A 1 27.50 -1.01 -27.27
C VAL A 1 26.63 -1.49 -26.14
N GLU A 2 25.91 -0.59 -25.54
CA GLU A 2 24.92 -0.94 -24.51
C GLU A 2 23.82 -1.78 -25.15
N SER A 3 23.32 -2.81 -24.44
CA SER A 3 22.33 -3.75 -24.97
C SER A 3 21.03 -3.04 -25.33
N VAL A 4 20.65 -3.09 -26.60
CA VAL A 4 19.34 -2.64 -27.08
C VAL A 4 18.35 -3.77 -26.85
N ARG A 5 17.21 -3.46 -26.23
CA ARG A 5 16.10 -4.39 -26.05
C ARG A 5 15.02 -4.13 -27.09
N ILE A 6 14.64 -5.16 -27.82
CA ILE A 6 13.50 -5.10 -28.72
C ILE A 6 12.25 -5.42 -27.89
N VAL A 7 11.30 -4.50 -27.87
CA VAL A 7 9.97 -4.71 -27.27
C VAL A 7 9.02 -5.05 -28.40
N ASP A 8 8.47 -6.26 -28.33
CA ASP A 8 7.45 -6.69 -29.29
C ASP A 8 6.24 -5.78 -29.20
N VAL A 9 5.44 -5.71 -30.19
CA VAL A 9 4.26 -4.85 -30.41
C VAL A 9 3.88 -3.90 -29.27
N ILE A 10 3.99 -2.58 -29.49
CA ILE A 10 3.47 -1.59 -28.54
C ILE A 10 1.94 -1.60 -28.61
N PRO A 11 1.23 -1.86 -27.48
CA PRO A 11 -0.23 -1.90 -27.46
C PRO A 11 -0.87 -0.65 -28.06
N GLY A 12 -1.76 -0.84 -29.03
CA GLY A 12 -2.47 0.24 -29.72
C GLY A 12 -1.69 0.96 -30.81
N LYS A 13 -0.47 0.51 -31.17
CA LYS A 13 0.33 1.07 -32.26
C LYS A 13 0.87 -0.02 -33.18
N PRO A 14 0.84 0.11 -34.51
CA PRO A 14 1.39 -0.86 -35.44
C PRO A 14 2.91 -0.67 -35.61
N VAL A 15 3.66 -0.69 -34.49
CA VAL A 15 5.11 -0.42 -34.47
C VAL A 15 5.81 -1.34 -33.49
N ILE A 16 7.10 -1.61 -33.72
CA ILE A 16 7.98 -2.31 -32.79
C ILE A 16 8.72 -1.27 -31.95
N GLY A 17 8.82 -1.49 -30.63
CA GLY A 17 9.57 -0.64 -29.72
C GLY A 17 11.03 -1.05 -29.64
N LEU A 18 11.94 -0.07 -29.60
CA LEU A 18 13.35 -0.27 -29.26
C LEU A 18 13.62 0.48 -27.95
N GLU A 19 14.02 -0.24 -26.90
CA GLU A 19 14.48 0.34 -25.65
C GLU A 19 16.00 0.50 -25.69
N ILE A 20 16.47 1.74 -25.61
CA ILE A 20 17.89 2.07 -25.57
C ILE A 20 18.17 2.73 -24.23
N PRO A 21 19.10 2.20 -23.40
CA PRO A 21 19.44 2.80 -22.13
C PRO A 21 19.95 4.24 -22.31
N ASN A 22 19.47 5.16 -21.46
CA ASN A 22 19.97 6.53 -21.45
C ASN A 22 21.40 6.59 -20.90
N ASN A 23 22.30 7.27 -21.57
CA ASN A 23 23.65 7.55 -21.08
C ASN A 23 23.65 8.47 -19.85
N SER A 24 22.68 9.37 -19.77
CA SER A 24 22.44 10.24 -18.62
C SER A 24 21.10 9.90 -17.97
N ARG A 25 21.15 9.27 -16.79
CA ARG A 25 19.95 8.90 -16.04
C ARG A 25 19.53 10.05 -15.14
N GLU A 26 18.30 10.49 -15.32
CA GLU A 26 17.68 11.49 -14.46
C GLU A 26 17.12 10.86 -13.19
N MET A 27 17.36 11.49 -12.03
CA MET A 27 16.81 11.01 -10.75
C MET A 27 15.37 11.48 -10.62
N ILE A 28 14.45 10.53 -10.54
CA ILE A 28 13.04 10.82 -10.30
C ILE A 28 12.78 10.92 -8.80
N GLY A 29 12.45 12.13 -8.32
CA GLY A 29 12.13 12.34 -6.91
C GLY A 29 10.73 11.84 -6.54
N LEU A 30 10.61 11.12 -5.41
CA LEU A 30 9.31 10.66 -4.92
C LEU A 30 8.30 11.82 -4.74
N LYS A 31 8.77 12.99 -4.29
CA LYS A 31 7.95 14.20 -4.13
C LYS A 31 7.18 14.56 -5.41
N GLU A 32 7.83 14.43 -6.56
CA GLU A 32 7.21 14.71 -7.86
C GLU A 32 6.05 13.76 -8.15
N ILE A 33 6.23 12.47 -7.83
CA ILE A 33 5.18 11.46 -8.01
C ILE A 33 4.01 11.71 -7.06
N LEU A 34 4.27 12.02 -5.79
CA LEU A 34 3.24 12.31 -4.79
C LEU A 34 2.47 13.61 -5.07
N ALA A 35 3.11 14.59 -5.72
CA ALA A 35 2.47 15.83 -6.16
C ALA A 35 1.70 15.69 -7.48
N SER A 36 1.86 14.57 -8.20
CA SER A 36 1.23 14.36 -9.51
C SER A 36 -0.30 14.25 -9.43
N GLU A 37 -0.95 14.62 -10.52
CA GLU A 37 -2.41 14.54 -10.62
C GLU A 37 -2.95 13.10 -10.43
N PRO A 38 -2.35 12.03 -11.00
CA PRO A 38 -2.79 10.67 -10.74
C PRO A 38 -2.76 10.28 -9.26
N PHE A 39 -1.76 10.74 -8.51
CA PHE A 39 -1.67 10.44 -7.07
C PHE A 39 -2.66 11.27 -6.26
N THR A 40 -2.72 12.59 -6.47
CA THR A 40 -3.57 13.50 -5.69
C THR A 40 -5.05 13.24 -5.89
N LYS A 41 -5.48 12.93 -7.13
CA LYS A 41 -6.88 12.62 -7.48
C LYS A 41 -7.30 11.19 -7.14
N SER A 42 -6.37 10.28 -6.85
CA SER A 42 -6.74 8.92 -6.43
C SER A 42 -7.55 8.95 -5.13
N LYS A 43 -8.67 8.23 -5.10
CA LYS A 43 -9.55 8.12 -3.93
C LYS A 43 -9.09 7.08 -2.91
N SER A 44 -8.25 6.13 -3.33
CA SER A 44 -7.78 5.06 -2.45
C SER A 44 -6.78 5.60 -1.43
N THR A 45 -6.98 5.26 -0.15
CA THR A 45 -6.03 5.50 0.94
C THR A 45 -4.77 4.64 0.83
N LEU A 46 -4.80 3.60 -0.01
CA LEU A 46 -3.68 2.69 -0.27
C LEU A 46 -3.03 2.95 -1.63
N SER A 47 -3.08 4.19 -2.12
CA SER A 47 -2.41 4.60 -3.36
C SER A 47 -0.90 4.64 -3.17
N MET A 48 -0.16 4.08 -4.13
CA MET A 48 1.29 4.00 -4.13
C MET A 48 1.86 4.72 -5.35
N GLY A 49 2.81 5.64 -5.14
CA GLY A 49 3.60 6.24 -6.20
C GLY A 49 4.75 5.32 -6.58
N LEU A 50 4.75 4.77 -7.79
CA LEU A 50 5.75 3.79 -8.23
C LEU A 50 6.91 4.42 -9.01
N GLY A 51 6.72 5.59 -9.63
CA GLY A 51 7.70 6.26 -10.46
C GLY A 51 7.10 6.85 -11.73
N LYS A 52 7.87 6.88 -12.80
CA LYS A 52 7.42 7.30 -14.14
C LYS A 52 7.60 6.16 -15.14
N ASP A 53 6.75 6.13 -16.14
CA ASP A 53 6.94 5.28 -17.31
C ASP A 53 8.04 5.84 -18.24
N ILE A 54 8.29 5.15 -19.34
CA ILE A 54 9.30 5.56 -20.34
C ILE A 54 8.95 6.87 -21.06
N ASN A 55 7.71 7.35 -20.96
CA ASN A 55 7.25 8.63 -21.52
C ASN A 55 7.29 9.76 -20.48
N GLY A 56 7.77 9.47 -19.26
CA GLY A 56 7.80 10.42 -18.15
C GLY A 56 6.47 10.61 -17.42
N VAL A 57 5.46 9.78 -17.70
CA VAL A 57 4.14 9.85 -17.07
C VAL A 57 4.19 9.19 -15.68
N PRO A 58 3.72 9.87 -14.61
CA PRO A 58 3.66 9.30 -13.27
C PRO A 58 2.79 8.04 -13.20
N ILE A 59 3.32 6.96 -12.64
CA ILE A 59 2.62 5.69 -12.42
C ILE A 59 2.20 5.59 -10.96
N VAL A 60 0.92 5.45 -10.76
CA VAL A 60 0.28 5.27 -9.44
C VAL A 60 -0.53 3.98 -9.46
N ALA A 61 -0.35 3.16 -8.43
CA ALA A 61 -1.08 1.92 -8.25
C ALA A 61 -1.90 1.94 -6.94
N ASP A 62 -2.88 1.08 -6.86
CA ASP A 62 -3.73 0.92 -5.67
C ASP A 62 -3.49 -0.44 -5.04
N LEU A 63 -2.89 -0.47 -3.84
CA LEU A 63 -2.57 -1.71 -3.13
C LEU A 63 -3.85 -2.48 -2.75
N ALA A 64 -4.97 -1.81 -2.53
CA ALA A 64 -6.24 -2.48 -2.24
C ALA A 64 -6.70 -3.39 -3.38
N LYS A 65 -6.31 -3.08 -4.62
CA LYS A 65 -6.61 -3.90 -5.81
C LYS A 65 -5.60 -5.03 -6.06
N MET A 66 -4.51 -5.03 -5.31
CA MET A 66 -3.42 -6.02 -5.42
C MET A 66 -3.30 -6.89 -4.16
N PRO A 67 -4.25 -7.11 -3.31
CA PRO A 67 -4.26 -7.47 -1.89
C PRO A 67 -2.96 -8.12 -1.36
N HIS A 68 -2.19 -8.76 -2.23
CA HIS A 68 -0.86 -9.34 -1.97
C HIS A 68 0.12 -8.85 -3.03
N LEU A 69 1.21 -8.22 -2.58
CA LEU A 69 2.26 -7.70 -3.44
C LEU A 69 3.61 -8.32 -3.05
N LEU A 70 4.23 -9.03 -3.98
CA LEU A 70 5.60 -9.48 -3.84
C LEU A 70 6.55 -8.47 -4.50
N VAL A 71 7.49 -7.92 -3.72
CA VAL A 71 8.54 -7.04 -4.21
C VAL A 71 9.88 -7.75 -4.13
N ALA A 72 10.50 -8.00 -5.24
CA ALA A 72 11.79 -8.69 -5.33
C ALA A 72 12.78 -7.89 -6.17
N GLY A 73 14.07 -8.06 -5.86
CA GLY A 73 15.16 -7.41 -6.59
C GLY A 73 16.51 -7.86 -6.06
N ALA A 74 17.52 -7.90 -6.93
CA ALA A 74 18.89 -8.14 -6.50
C ALA A 74 19.42 -7.00 -5.63
N THR A 75 20.49 -7.26 -4.87
CA THR A 75 21.13 -6.25 -4.03
C THR A 75 21.50 -5.00 -4.84
N GLY A 76 21.16 -3.82 -4.34
CA GLY A 76 21.40 -2.55 -5.03
C GLY A 76 20.43 -2.19 -6.15
N MET A 77 19.43 -3.02 -6.46
CA MET A 77 18.44 -2.75 -7.52
C MET A 77 17.22 -1.94 -7.05
N GLY A 78 17.28 -1.31 -5.88
CA GLY A 78 16.26 -0.38 -5.41
C GLY A 78 15.07 -1.00 -4.68
N LYS A 79 15.10 -2.30 -4.29
CA LYS A 79 14.02 -2.96 -3.53
C LYS A 79 13.64 -2.16 -2.28
N SER A 80 14.61 -1.79 -1.46
CA SER A 80 14.38 -1.02 -0.22
C SER A 80 13.89 0.40 -0.51
N VAL A 81 14.38 1.03 -1.59
CA VAL A 81 13.87 2.34 -2.04
C VAL A 81 12.41 2.23 -2.49
N GLY A 82 12.06 1.20 -3.24
CA GLY A 82 10.69 0.92 -3.66
C GLY A 82 9.76 0.66 -2.48
N LEU A 83 10.21 -0.13 -1.48
CA LEU A 83 9.43 -0.38 -0.26
C LEU A 83 9.20 0.92 0.53
N ASN A 84 10.24 1.75 0.70
CA ASN A 84 10.10 3.06 1.32
C ASN A 84 9.15 3.98 0.54
N ALA A 85 9.20 3.98 -0.78
CA ALA A 85 8.29 4.76 -1.61
C ALA A 85 6.82 4.33 -1.40
N ILE A 86 6.55 3.03 -1.26
CA ILE A 86 5.22 2.50 -0.95
C ILE A 86 4.76 2.97 0.43
N ILE A 87 5.57 2.79 1.47
CA ILE A 87 5.23 3.19 2.84
C ILE A 87 4.97 4.69 2.90
N ILE A 88 5.88 5.52 2.40
CA ILE A 88 5.74 6.97 2.40
C ILE A 88 4.50 7.41 1.63
N SER A 89 4.18 6.76 0.50
CA SER A 89 2.96 7.06 -0.26
C SER A 89 1.70 6.86 0.59
N ILE A 90 1.62 5.77 1.35
CA ILE A 90 0.51 5.47 2.25
C ILE A 90 0.44 6.51 3.38
N LEU A 91 1.57 6.84 4.01
CA LEU A 91 1.63 7.84 5.08
C LEU A 91 1.23 9.24 4.62
N TYR A 92 1.50 9.58 3.36
CA TYR A 92 1.05 10.85 2.77
C TYR A 92 -0.44 10.86 2.41
N LYS A 93 -1.03 9.69 2.18
CA LYS A 93 -2.39 9.55 1.65
C LYS A 93 -3.44 9.33 2.73
N ALA A 94 -3.08 8.70 3.83
CA ALA A 94 -4.01 8.20 4.83
C ALA A 94 -3.62 8.61 6.25
N THR A 95 -4.64 8.86 7.09
CA THR A 95 -4.45 9.06 8.53
C THR A 95 -4.36 7.71 9.27
N PRO A 96 -3.87 7.69 10.51
CA PRO A 96 -3.82 6.47 11.32
C PRO A 96 -5.18 5.81 11.56
N GLU A 97 -6.27 6.57 11.52
CA GLU A 97 -7.64 6.03 11.64
C GLU A 97 -8.09 5.31 10.37
N GLN A 98 -7.54 5.70 9.21
CA GLN A 98 -7.91 5.15 7.92
C GLN A 98 -7.08 3.92 7.55
N VAL A 99 -5.77 3.93 7.89
CA VAL A 99 -4.85 2.84 7.58
C VAL A 99 -3.98 2.53 8.79
N ARG A 100 -3.94 1.25 9.15
CA ARG A 100 -3.05 0.71 10.18
C ARG A 100 -2.04 -0.22 9.54
N LEU A 101 -0.84 -0.24 10.12
CA LEU A 101 0.29 -0.99 9.62
C LEU A 101 0.81 -1.96 10.69
N ILE A 102 1.16 -3.16 10.27
CA ILE A 102 2.01 -4.09 11.00
C ILE A 102 3.26 -4.25 10.16
N MET A 103 4.41 -3.96 10.74
CA MET A 103 5.70 -4.06 10.07
C MET A 103 6.52 -5.18 10.69
N ILE A 104 7.07 -6.07 9.87
CA ILE A 104 7.90 -7.20 10.30
C ILE A 104 9.25 -7.07 9.60
N ASP A 105 10.31 -6.87 10.38
CA ASP A 105 11.69 -6.72 9.89
C ASP A 105 12.65 -7.59 10.70
N PRO A 106 12.77 -8.89 10.35
CA PRO A 106 13.62 -9.82 11.09
C PRO A 106 15.12 -9.51 10.99
N LYS A 107 15.53 -8.63 10.07
CA LYS A 107 16.92 -8.21 9.90
C LYS A 107 17.26 -6.91 10.63
N ILE A 108 16.26 -6.17 11.12
CA ILE A 108 16.40 -4.90 11.84
C ILE A 108 17.17 -3.85 11.01
N VAL A 109 16.93 -3.78 9.70
CA VAL A 109 17.72 -2.95 8.78
C VAL A 109 16.86 -1.96 8.00
N GLU A 110 15.69 -2.41 7.52
CA GLU A 110 14.92 -1.65 6.53
C GLU A 110 13.80 -0.79 7.14
N LEU A 111 13.17 -1.23 8.23
CA LEU A 111 11.97 -0.61 8.79
C LEU A 111 12.17 0.12 10.13
N ALA A 112 13.39 0.16 10.66
CA ALA A 112 13.70 0.81 11.95
C ALA A 112 13.33 2.30 11.98
N SER A 113 13.44 3.00 10.85
CA SER A 113 13.08 4.42 10.73
C SER A 113 11.58 4.71 10.87
N TYR A 114 10.74 3.68 10.86
CA TYR A 114 9.29 3.79 11.01
C TYR A 114 8.78 3.41 12.41
N ALA A 115 9.66 3.16 13.38
CA ALA A 115 9.30 2.63 14.70
C ALA A 115 8.26 3.49 15.45
N ASP A 116 8.27 4.81 15.25
CA ASP A 116 7.45 5.75 16.01
C ASP A 116 6.27 6.33 15.21
N ILE A 117 5.95 5.80 14.04
CA ILE A 117 4.83 6.32 13.25
C ILE A 117 3.48 5.93 13.87
N PRO A 118 2.50 6.86 13.93
CA PRO A 118 1.21 6.62 14.58
C PRO A 118 0.34 5.59 13.86
N HIS A 119 0.70 5.19 12.65
CA HIS A 119 0.01 4.16 11.87
C HIS A 119 0.26 2.74 12.36
N LEU A 120 1.31 2.50 13.15
CA LEU A 120 1.62 1.17 13.66
C LEU A 120 0.57 0.68 14.66
N LEU A 121 0.17 -0.59 14.52
CA LEU A 121 -0.65 -1.32 15.50
C LEU A 121 0.20 -1.89 16.65
N THR A 122 1.45 -2.21 16.37
CA THR A 122 2.45 -2.72 17.31
C THR A 122 3.81 -2.18 16.90
N PRO A 123 4.79 -2.11 17.81
CA PRO A 123 6.18 -1.82 17.42
C PRO A 123 6.63 -2.70 16.26
N VAL A 124 7.64 -2.26 15.49
CA VAL A 124 8.19 -3.07 14.40
C VAL A 124 8.63 -4.42 14.95
N VAL A 125 8.04 -5.49 14.42
CA VAL A 125 8.28 -6.86 14.89
C VAL A 125 9.58 -7.37 14.30
N THR A 126 10.51 -7.74 15.16
CA THR A 126 11.84 -8.24 14.76
C THR A 126 12.06 -9.72 15.09
N ASN A 127 11.23 -10.27 15.96
CA ASN A 127 11.28 -11.67 16.40
C ASN A 127 10.34 -12.54 15.55
N MET A 128 10.81 -13.70 15.10
CA MET A 128 10.02 -14.59 14.23
C MET A 128 8.80 -15.20 14.92
N ASN A 129 8.85 -15.46 16.24
CA ASN A 129 7.69 -15.97 16.97
C ASN A 129 6.60 -14.88 17.11
N GLU A 130 7.01 -13.66 17.37
CA GLU A 130 6.10 -12.51 17.39
C GLU A 130 5.52 -12.23 16.00
N ALA A 131 6.32 -12.40 14.93
CA ALA A 131 5.84 -12.29 13.55
C ALA A 131 4.73 -13.31 13.25
N ALA A 132 4.91 -14.58 13.66
CA ALA A 132 3.87 -15.58 13.52
C ALA A 132 2.60 -15.21 14.30
N SER A 133 2.74 -14.71 15.52
CA SER A 133 1.61 -14.25 16.35
C SER A 133 0.89 -13.05 15.70
N ALA A 134 1.62 -12.09 15.13
CA ALA A 134 1.05 -10.95 14.43
C ALA A 134 0.25 -11.39 13.19
N LEU A 135 0.75 -12.36 12.43
CA LEU A 135 0.02 -12.92 11.28
C LEU A 135 -1.24 -13.68 11.71
N TRP A 136 -1.18 -14.46 12.78
CA TRP A 136 -2.36 -15.11 13.37
C TRP A 136 -3.40 -14.09 13.82
N TRP A 137 -2.96 -13.01 14.45
CA TRP A 137 -3.86 -11.91 14.82
C TRP A 137 -4.55 -11.30 13.58
N CYS A 138 -3.82 -11.11 12.49
CA CYS A 138 -4.40 -10.60 11.24
C CYS A 138 -5.51 -11.52 10.70
N VAL A 139 -5.32 -12.84 10.74
CA VAL A 139 -6.34 -13.82 10.33
C VAL A 139 -7.58 -13.71 11.20
N ASN A 140 -7.42 -13.69 12.52
CA ASN A 140 -8.54 -13.57 13.46
C ASN A 140 -9.29 -12.24 13.28
N GLU A 141 -8.58 -11.14 13.08
CA GLU A 141 -9.19 -9.83 12.83
C GLU A 141 -9.94 -9.81 11.49
N MET A 142 -9.42 -10.46 10.46
CA MET A 142 -10.11 -10.62 9.18
C MET A 142 -11.42 -11.38 9.36
N GLU A 143 -11.41 -12.51 10.07
CA GLU A 143 -12.61 -13.30 10.35
C GLU A 143 -13.64 -12.53 11.17
N ARG A 144 -13.18 -11.77 12.18
CA ARG A 144 -14.03 -10.87 12.95
C ARG A 144 -14.71 -9.83 12.05
N ARG A 145 -13.95 -9.22 11.13
CA ARG A 145 -14.49 -8.25 10.16
C ARG A 145 -15.49 -8.90 9.21
N TYR A 146 -15.24 -10.09 8.72
CA TYR A 146 -16.23 -10.83 7.91
C TYR A 146 -17.53 -11.06 8.66
N SER A 147 -17.45 -11.45 9.92
CA SER A 147 -18.63 -11.64 10.78
C SER A 147 -19.41 -10.33 10.95
N LEU A 148 -18.72 -9.20 11.13
CA LEU A 148 -19.36 -7.88 11.17
C LEU A 148 -20.03 -7.50 9.87
N LEU A 149 -19.35 -7.67 8.73
CA LEU A 149 -19.93 -7.39 7.41
C LEU A 149 -21.21 -8.20 7.18
N ALA A 150 -21.16 -9.50 7.50
CA ALA A 150 -22.31 -10.41 7.40
C ALA A 150 -23.47 -9.95 8.31
N LYS A 151 -23.19 -9.64 9.58
CA LYS A 151 -24.19 -9.19 10.56
C LYS A 151 -24.91 -7.91 10.10
N PHE A 152 -24.16 -6.98 9.53
CA PHE A 152 -24.75 -5.71 9.08
C PHE A 152 -25.20 -5.73 7.61
N GLY A 153 -25.15 -6.87 6.94
CA GLY A 153 -25.67 -7.06 5.59
C GLY A 153 -24.93 -6.22 4.53
N VAL A 154 -23.62 -6.05 4.70
CA VAL A 154 -22.75 -5.31 3.76
C VAL A 154 -21.67 -6.23 3.20
N ARG A 155 -21.13 -5.90 2.00
CA ARG A 155 -20.22 -6.79 1.27
C ARG A 155 -18.76 -6.38 1.34
N ASN A 156 -18.47 -5.14 1.73
CA ASN A 156 -17.13 -4.58 1.76
C ASN A 156 -16.99 -3.52 2.86
N ILE A 157 -15.75 -3.12 3.13
CA ILE A 157 -15.42 -2.16 4.19
C ILE A 157 -15.96 -0.75 3.90
N GLU A 158 -16.01 -0.33 2.64
CA GLU A 158 -16.53 0.98 2.25
C GLU A 158 -18.01 1.10 2.62
N SER A 159 -18.82 0.11 2.22
CA SER A 159 -20.25 0.05 2.56
C SER A 159 -20.49 -0.01 4.07
N PHE A 160 -19.62 -0.72 4.81
CA PHE A 160 -19.69 -0.76 6.27
C PHE A 160 -19.40 0.63 6.87
N ASN A 161 -18.34 1.29 6.43
CA ASN A 161 -17.94 2.61 6.91
C ASN A 161 -19.00 3.66 6.60
N GLU A 162 -19.61 3.64 5.41
CA GLU A 162 -20.74 4.52 5.07
C GLU A 162 -21.93 4.29 5.99
N LYS A 163 -22.28 3.03 6.25
CA LYS A 163 -23.37 2.66 7.16
C LYS A 163 -23.09 3.14 8.59
N GLN A 164 -21.86 2.98 9.07
CA GLN A 164 -21.43 3.44 10.38
C GLN A 164 -21.46 4.98 10.49
N LEU A 165 -21.02 5.70 9.45
CA LEU A 165 -21.09 7.15 9.42
C LEU A 165 -22.54 7.67 9.45
N LYS A 166 -23.47 7.01 8.74
CA LYS A 166 -24.90 7.32 8.79
C LYS A 166 -25.47 7.07 10.19
N ALA A 167 -25.15 5.92 10.79
CA ALA A 167 -25.60 5.53 12.12
C ALA A 167 -25.08 6.49 13.21
N LYS A 168 -23.84 6.96 13.12
CA LYS A 168 -23.31 7.99 14.02
C LYS A 168 -24.07 9.31 13.92
N LYS A 169 -24.47 9.74 12.72
CA LYS A 169 -25.26 10.97 12.53
C LYS A 169 -26.67 10.88 13.15
N THR A 170 -27.22 9.68 13.25
CA THR A 170 -28.54 9.44 13.89
C THR A 170 -28.44 9.04 15.36
N SER A 171 -27.25 9.16 15.96
CA SER A 171 -26.99 8.76 17.37
C SER A 171 -27.29 7.28 17.68
N THR A 172 -27.28 6.43 16.68
CA THR A 172 -27.48 4.97 16.80
C THR A 172 -26.28 4.21 16.23
N PRO A 173 -25.09 4.30 16.85
CA PRO A 173 -23.89 3.67 16.30
C PRO A 173 -24.04 2.16 16.22
N LEU A 174 -23.47 1.58 15.17
CA LEU A 174 -23.40 0.13 15.03
C LEU A 174 -22.37 -0.39 16.03
N LEU A 175 -22.81 -1.23 16.96
CA LEU A 175 -21.95 -1.80 17.99
C LEU A 175 -21.40 -3.15 17.52
N ASP A 176 -20.12 -3.37 17.75
CA ASP A 176 -19.51 -4.68 17.57
C ASP A 176 -20.03 -5.63 18.64
N PRO A 177 -20.68 -6.75 18.27
CA PRO A 177 -21.24 -7.68 19.26
C PRO A 177 -20.17 -8.48 20.02
N SER A 178 -18.94 -8.50 19.51
CA SER A 178 -17.80 -9.15 20.19
C SER A 178 -17.11 -8.18 21.18
N PHE A 179 -17.48 -6.89 21.15
CA PHE A 179 -16.94 -5.92 22.09
C PHE A 179 -17.76 -5.96 23.38
N ASN A 180 -17.18 -6.55 24.42
CA ASN A 180 -17.69 -6.48 25.79
C ASN A 180 -16.97 -5.33 26.52
N PRO A 181 -17.65 -4.26 26.94
CA PRO A 181 -17.03 -3.10 27.60
C PRO A 181 -16.80 -3.32 29.11
N GLU A 182 -16.62 -4.57 29.59
CA GLU A 182 -16.22 -4.85 30.99
C GLU A 182 -14.73 -4.64 31.22
#